data_b607e0caf23db202d2495a38e5c3d0e6
#
_entry.id   b607e0caf23db202d2495a38e5c3d0e6
#
_cell.length_a   1.000
_cell.length_b   1.000
_cell.length_c   1.000
_cell.angle_alpha   90.00
_cell.angle_beta   90.00
_cell.angle_gamma   90.00
#
_symmetry.space_group_name_H-M   'P 1'
#
loop_
_entity.id
_entity.type
_entity.pdbx_description
1 polymer ?
#
loop_
_entity_poly.entity_id
_entity_poly.type
_entity_poly.pdbx_seq_one_letter_code
_entity_poly.pdbx_strand_id
1 'polypeptide(L)'
;DTVAYLKTLPDYVNVKAALSFQKDLSMEELAALQMKDQNSLPILWVAVRNANYYRNAEIGTETTDSSADVTGATVQMNDSFPVQLLPQVGFEPNGTGIYFEQINNSYPNFELSPHLSDTDSKKNGALYESHFQTLLQVMADHPDFLKTLESYESNLSDYYAAVQRFIKANGIKTYGVTVLGSPSEILQFCELAGVEGIFVEELTFSRD
;
A
#
# COMPACT_ATOMS: atom_id res chain seq x y z
N ASP A 1 -4.76 -11.64 20.94
CA ASP A 1 -4.77 -10.19 20.70
C ASP A 1 -3.33 -9.71 20.45
N THR A 2 -3.06 -9.24 19.23
CA THR A 2 -1.72 -8.82 18.78
C THR A 2 -1.18 -7.64 19.61
N VAL A 3 -2.04 -6.72 20.05
CA VAL A 3 -1.67 -5.59 20.90
C VAL A 3 -1.15 -6.09 22.26
N ALA A 4 -1.84 -7.06 22.86
CA ALA A 4 -1.40 -7.66 24.12
C ALA A 4 -0.06 -8.38 23.95
N TYR A 5 0.13 -9.07 22.83
CA TYR A 5 1.39 -9.72 22.50
C TYR A 5 2.54 -8.72 22.35
N LEU A 6 2.36 -7.65 21.58
CA LEU A 6 3.38 -6.61 21.40
C LEU A 6 3.80 -5.97 22.74
N LYS A 7 2.85 -5.78 23.68
CA LYS A 7 3.15 -5.26 25.03
C LYS A 7 4.02 -6.19 25.88
N THR A 8 4.14 -7.47 25.51
CA THR A 8 5.01 -8.43 26.22
C THR A 8 6.43 -8.47 25.67
N LEU A 9 6.64 -7.92 24.48
CA LEU A 9 7.96 -7.91 23.84
C LEU A 9 8.82 -6.77 24.41
N PRO A 10 10.12 -7.01 24.61
CA PRO A 10 11.05 -5.97 25.03
C PRO A 10 11.38 -5.04 23.85
N ASP A 11 11.69 -3.76 24.13
CA ASP A 11 11.93 -2.73 23.11
C ASP A 11 13.20 -2.92 22.26
N TYR A 12 14.10 -3.84 22.64
CA TYR A 12 15.24 -4.20 21.80
C TYR A 12 14.88 -5.19 20.67
N VAL A 13 13.61 -5.62 20.61
CA VAL A 13 13.10 -6.43 19.48
C VAL A 13 12.63 -5.50 18.39
N ASN A 14 13.15 -5.67 17.18
CA ASN A 14 12.58 -5.03 15.98
C ASN A 14 11.43 -5.89 15.44
N VAL A 15 10.29 -5.25 15.27
CA VAL A 15 9.07 -5.85 14.75
C VAL A 15 8.79 -5.28 13.38
N LYS A 16 8.65 -6.15 12.37
CA LYS A 16 8.05 -5.79 11.09
C LYS A 16 6.57 -6.13 11.16
N ALA A 17 5.71 -5.15 10.96
CA ALA A 17 4.28 -5.34 11.06
C ALA A 17 3.51 -4.66 9.91
N ALA A 18 2.49 -5.35 9.40
CA ALA A 18 1.49 -4.75 8.52
C ALA A 18 0.34 -4.20 9.38
N LEU A 19 0.00 -2.94 9.13
CA LEU A 19 -1.02 -2.18 9.86
C LEU A 19 -2.15 -1.83 8.90
N SER A 20 -3.41 -2.06 9.28
CA SER A 20 -4.57 -1.61 8.53
C SER A 20 -5.29 -0.48 9.25
N PHE A 21 -5.63 0.58 8.52
CA PHE A 21 -6.32 1.74 9.05
C PHE A 21 -7.83 1.50 9.18
N GLN A 22 -8.47 2.14 10.16
CA GLN A 22 -9.93 2.11 10.33
C GLN A 22 -10.66 2.72 9.12
N LYS A 23 -10.04 3.71 8.49
CA LYS A 23 -10.49 4.34 7.24
C LYS A 23 -9.32 4.52 6.30
N ASP A 24 -9.60 4.48 5.00
CA ASP A 24 -8.57 4.80 4.00
C ASP A 24 -8.11 6.26 4.16
N LEU A 25 -6.80 6.47 4.15
CA LEU A 25 -6.17 7.78 4.20
C LEU A 25 -5.82 8.27 2.79
N SER A 26 -5.98 9.58 2.55
CA SER A 26 -5.36 10.22 1.40
C SER A 26 -3.83 10.25 1.56
N MET A 27 -3.11 10.50 0.48
CA MET A 27 -1.65 10.63 0.56
C MET A 27 -1.20 11.84 1.37
N GLU A 28 -2.00 12.91 1.40
CA GLU A 28 -1.76 14.07 2.28
C GLU A 28 -1.96 13.71 3.75
N GLU A 29 -3.02 12.95 4.09
CA GLU A 29 -3.25 12.47 5.46
C GLU A 29 -2.13 11.53 5.92
N LEU A 30 -1.65 10.62 5.04
CA LEU A 30 -0.50 9.78 5.33
C LEU A 30 0.76 10.59 5.59
N ALA A 31 1.08 11.56 4.74
CA ALA A 31 2.23 12.44 4.92
C ALA A 31 2.13 13.26 6.21
N ALA A 32 0.94 13.76 6.53
CA ALA A 32 0.69 14.48 7.79
C ALA A 32 0.86 13.56 9.02
N LEU A 33 0.48 12.29 8.90
CA LEU A 33 0.68 11.29 9.95
C LEU A 33 2.17 11.04 10.19
N GLN A 34 2.97 10.84 9.13
CA GLN A 34 4.42 10.67 9.24
C GLN A 34 5.12 11.86 9.92
N MET A 35 4.67 13.09 9.60
CA MET A 35 5.20 14.30 10.23
C MET A 35 4.84 14.44 11.71
N LYS A 36 3.71 13.87 12.14
CA LYS A 36 3.27 13.86 13.55
C LYS A 36 3.92 12.77 14.36
N ASP A 37 4.40 11.74 13.71
CA ASP A 37 5.10 10.65 14.38
C ASP A 37 6.46 11.10 14.87
N GLN A 38 6.56 11.36 16.18
CA GLN A 38 7.77 11.86 16.82
C GLN A 38 8.94 10.86 16.77
N ASN A 39 8.63 9.57 16.66
CA ASN A 39 9.64 8.51 16.59
C ASN A 39 10.15 8.27 15.18
N SER A 40 9.49 8.89 14.18
CA SER A 40 9.82 8.71 12.75
C SER A 40 9.85 7.22 12.36
N LEU A 41 8.83 6.46 12.80
CA LEU A 41 8.73 5.03 12.54
C LEU A 41 8.89 4.74 11.04
N PRO A 42 9.89 3.95 10.62
CA PRO A 42 10.11 3.63 9.22
C PRO A 42 8.90 2.93 8.59
N ILE A 43 8.29 3.57 7.60
CA ILE A 43 7.28 2.94 6.75
C ILE A 43 8.02 2.29 5.59
N LEU A 44 7.96 0.97 5.50
CA LEU A 44 8.61 0.19 4.45
C LEU A 44 7.76 0.09 3.18
N TRP A 45 6.44 0.07 3.36
CA TRP A 45 5.49 -0.10 2.26
C TRP A 45 4.18 0.61 2.54
N VAL A 46 3.63 1.27 1.53
CA VAL A 46 2.30 1.89 1.55
C VAL A 46 1.39 1.08 0.64
N ALA A 47 0.37 0.44 1.22
CA ALA A 47 -0.60 -0.34 0.48
C ALA A 47 -1.70 0.56 -0.09
N VAL A 48 -1.85 0.59 -1.42
CA VAL A 48 -2.81 1.46 -2.11
C VAL A 48 -4.11 0.71 -2.39
N ARG A 49 -5.25 1.37 -2.12
CA ARG A 49 -6.58 0.84 -2.45
C ARG A 49 -6.72 0.73 -3.96
N ASN A 50 -6.97 -0.47 -4.44
CA ASN A 50 -7.06 -0.79 -5.87
C ASN A 50 -8.40 -1.40 -6.29
N ALA A 51 -9.29 -1.66 -5.33
CA ALA A 51 -10.64 -2.19 -5.54
C ALA A 51 -11.56 -1.81 -4.38
N ASN A 52 -12.86 -1.86 -4.62
CA ASN A 52 -13.85 -1.74 -3.56
C ASN A 52 -14.02 -3.10 -2.88
N TYR A 53 -13.60 -3.20 -1.61
CA TYR A 53 -13.93 -4.35 -0.79
C TYR A 53 -15.23 -4.07 -0.08
N TYR A 54 -16.28 -4.84 -0.40
CA TYR A 54 -17.47 -4.85 0.42
C TYR A 54 -17.16 -5.65 1.69
N ARG A 55 -17.14 -4.98 2.83
CA ARG A 55 -16.96 -5.61 4.16
C ARG A 55 -18.08 -6.60 4.52
N ASN A 56 -19.19 -6.55 3.82
CA ASN A 56 -20.35 -7.43 3.98
C ASN A 56 -20.68 -8.06 2.61
N ALA A 57 -19.84 -8.95 2.12
CA ALA A 57 -20.34 -9.96 1.22
C ALA A 57 -21.19 -10.90 2.08
N GLU A 58 -22.47 -10.58 2.26
CA GLU A 58 -23.45 -11.59 2.57
C GLU A 58 -23.33 -12.63 1.45
N ILE A 59 -22.88 -13.81 1.84
CA ILE A 59 -22.87 -14.99 0.99
C ILE A 59 -24.33 -15.26 0.63
N GLY A 60 -24.73 -14.94 -0.57
CA GLY A 60 -26.06 -15.29 -1.03
C GLY A 60 -26.52 -14.52 -2.25
N THR A 61 -26.67 -15.32 -3.29
CA THR A 61 -27.44 -15.14 -4.51
C THR A 61 -26.74 -14.50 -5.71
N GLU A 62 -26.47 -15.39 -6.66
CA GLU A 62 -26.22 -15.10 -8.06
C GLU A 62 -27.32 -14.20 -8.63
N THR A 63 -26.96 -13.02 -9.11
CA THR A 63 -27.75 -12.34 -10.14
C THR A 63 -26.84 -12.16 -11.34
N THR A 64 -27.03 -13.05 -12.31
CA THR A 64 -26.63 -12.86 -13.68
C THR A 64 -27.44 -11.71 -14.26
N ASP A 65 -26.91 -10.51 -14.23
CA ASP A 65 -27.45 -9.44 -15.05
C ASP A 65 -26.32 -8.81 -15.85
N SER A 66 -26.39 -9.09 -17.15
CA SER A 66 -25.44 -8.68 -18.18
C SER A 66 -25.80 -7.29 -18.70
N SER A 67 -25.53 -6.27 -17.92
CA SER A 67 -25.44 -4.90 -18.43
C SER A 67 -24.35 -4.18 -17.65
N ALA A 68 -23.13 -4.33 -18.15
CA ALA A 68 -21.93 -3.79 -17.51
C ALA A 68 -21.78 -2.32 -17.86
N ASP A 69 -22.18 -1.47 -16.93
CA ASP A 69 -21.54 -0.16 -16.79
C ASP A 69 -20.38 -0.32 -15.79
N VAL A 70 -19.16 -0.50 -16.31
CA VAL A 70 -17.97 -0.85 -15.53
C VAL A 70 -17.38 0.40 -14.90
N THR A 71 -17.96 0.87 -13.80
CA THR A 71 -17.41 1.95 -12.98
C THR A 71 -16.62 1.45 -11.77
N GLY A 72 -16.33 0.16 -11.67
CA GLY A 72 -15.50 -0.40 -10.60
C GLY A 72 -15.04 -1.81 -10.95
N ALA A 73 -13.76 -2.11 -10.75
CA ALA A 73 -13.29 -3.48 -10.80
C ALA A 73 -13.86 -4.22 -9.58
N THR A 74 -14.98 -4.93 -9.78
CA THR A 74 -15.53 -5.84 -8.76
C THR A 74 -14.81 -7.16 -8.90
N VAL A 75 -13.94 -7.48 -7.97
CA VAL A 75 -13.36 -8.82 -7.85
C VAL A 75 -14.39 -9.70 -7.15
N GLN A 76 -15.10 -10.55 -7.90
CA GLN A 76 -15.92 -11.61 -7.30
C GLN A 76 -14.98 -12.70 -6.77
N MET A 77 -14.93 -12.87 -5.46
CA MET A 77 -14.31 -14.04 -4.85
C MET A 77 -15.27 -15.23 -5.04
N ASN A 78 -14.90 -16.15 -5.90
CA ASN A 78 -15.52 -17.47 -5.94
C ASN A 78 -14.93 -18.33 -4.81
N ASP A 79 -15.78 -18.92 -3.97
CA ASP A 79 -15.45 -19.74 -2.79
C ASP A 79 -14.59 -20.99 -3.06
N SER A 80 -14.18 -21.22 -4.28
CA SER A 80 -13.39 -22.40 -4.67
C SER A 80 -11.92 -22.12 -4.99
N PHE A 81 -11.47 -20.87 -4.89
CA PHE A 81 -10.05 -20.56 -5.02
C PHE A 81 -9.45 -20.18 -3.67
N PRO A 82 -8.27 -20.73 -3.30
CA PRO A 82 -7.50 -20.16 -2.23
C PRO A 82 -7.38 -18.67 -2.57
N VAL A 83 -7.62 -17.80 -1.58
CA VAL A 83 -7.44 -16.36 -1.72
C VAL A 83 -6.06 -16.16 -2.32
N GLN A 84 -5.97 -16.12 -3.63
CA GLN A 84 -4.78 -15.63 -4.30
C GLN A 84 -4.73 -14.18 -3.87
N LEU A 85 -3.77 -13.91 -2.98
CA LEU A 85 -3.43 -12.55 -2.60
C LEU A 85 -3.21 -11.82 -3.91
N LEU A 86 -4.22 -11.07 -4.35
CA LEU A 86 -4.06 -10.15 -5.46
C LEU A 86 -2.81 -9.34 -5.13
N PRO A 87 -1.87 -9.17 -6.06
CA PRO A 87 -0.64 -8.47 -5.76
C PRO A 87 -0.99 -7.16 -5.09
N GLN A 88 -0.51 -6.96 -3.86
CA GLN A 88 -0.76 -5.72 -3.14
C GLN A 88 -0.08 -4.61 -3.93
N VAL A 89 -0.88 -3.71 -4.46
CA VAL A 89 -0.36 -2.55 -5.18
C VAL A 89 0.00 -1.50 -4.16
N GLY A 90 1.21 -0.97 -4.29
CA GLY A 90 1.70 0.01 -3.34
C GLY A 90 3.08 0.55 -3.74
N PHE A 91 3.74 1.24 -2.83
CA PHE A 91 5.06 1.81 -3.05
C PHE A 91 5.84 1.96 -1.74
N GLU A 92 7.17 2.10 -1.87
CA GLU A 92 8.07 2.40 -0.77
C GLU A 92 8.18 3.93 -0.60
N PRO A 93 7.73 4.52 0.51
CA PRO A 93 7.67 5.97 0.65
C PRO A 93 9.04 6.64 0.83
N ASN A 94 10.06 5.86 1.19
CA ASN A 94 11.41 6.38 1.40
C ASN A 94 12.30 6.29 0.15
N GLY A 95 11.78 5.71 -0.94
CA GLY A 95 12.51 5.45 -2.17
C GLY A 95 13.60 4.39 -2.00
N THR A 96 14.03 3.80 -3.10
CA THR A 96 15.04 2.72 -3.09
C THR A 96 16.47 3.24 -2.89
N GLY A 97 16.67 4.55 -2.86
CA GLY A 97 18.00 5.18 -2.81
C GLY A 97 18.86 4.96 -4.07
N ILE A 98 18.32 4.31 -5.09
CA ILE A 98 19.01 4.07 -6.36
C ILE A 98 18.54 5.11 -7.37
N TYR A 99 19.39 6.08 -7.69
CA TYR A 99 19.09 7.11 -8.68
C TYR A 99 19.46 6.64 -10.08
N PHE A 100 18.48 6.54 -10.96
CA PHE A 100 18.68 6.28 -12.38
C PHE A 100 18.28 7.52 -13.20
N GLU A 101 19.23 8.37 -13.54
CA GLU A 101 18.98 9.61 -14.30
C GLU A 101 18.19 9.36 -15.59
N GLN A 102 18.49 8.28 -16.30
CA GLN A 102 17.81 7.94 -17.56
C GLN A 102 16.34 7.56 -17.32
N ILE A 103 16.03 6.89 -16.24
CA ILE A 103 14.66 6.50 -15.89
C ILE A 103 13.87 7.74 -15.48
N ASN A 104 14.42 8.61 -14.64
CA ASN A 104 13.76 9.83 -14.20
C ASN A 104 13.47 10.81 -15.33
N ASN A 105 14.29 10.85 -16.37
CA ASN A 105 14.02 11.66 -17.57
C ASN A 105 12.80 11.17 -18.35
N SER A 106 12.57 9.85 -18.38
CA SER A 106 11.43 9.23 -19.07
C SER A 106 10.18 9.17 -18.16
N TYR A 107 10.38 8.99 -16.88
CA TYR A 107 9.34 8.79 -15.86
C TYR A 107 9.59 9.73 -14.67
N PRO A 108 9.17 11.00 -14.75
CA PRO A 108 9.33 11.96 -13.66
C PRO A 108 8.69 11.43 -12.36
N ASN A 109 9.40 11.61 -11.25
CA ASN A 109 9.00 11.10 -9.92
C ASN A 109 8.98 9.56 -9.80
N PHE A 110 9.69 8.84 -10.68
CA PHE A 110 9.90 7.40 -10.51
C PHE A 110 10.62 7.10 -9.18
N GLU A 111 11.50 7.96 -8.77
CA GLU A 111 12.07 7.95 -7.43
C GLU A 111 11.39 9.02 -6.57
N LEU A 112 10.96 8.61 -5.39
CA LEU A 112 10.67 9.55 -4.31
C LEU A 112 12.01 10.13 -3.86
N SER A 113 12.41 11.18 -4.54
CA SER A 113 13.65 11.87 -4.27
C SER A 113 13.68 12.41 -2.83
N PRO A 114 14.89 12.70 -2.28
CA PRO A 114 15.07 13.38 -0.99
C PRO A 114 14.42 14.78 -0.90
N HIS A 115 13.45 15.07 -1.75
CA HIS A 115 12.67 16.30 -1.82
C HIS A 115 11.40 16.29 -0.96
N LEU A 116 11.21 15.24 -0.13
CA LEU A 116 10.17 15.27 0.88
C LEU A 116 10.44 16.45 1.81
N SER A 117 9.39 17.24 2.04
CA SER A 117 9.46 18.40 2.93
C SER A 117 9.21 17.96 4.36
N ASP A 118 10.00 18.43 5.30
CA ASP A 118 9.79 18.15 6.72
C ASP A 118 8.56 18.90 7.29
N THR A 119 7.98 19.82 6.53
CA THR A 119 6.93 20.73 7.04
C THR A 119 5.70 20.86 6.15
N ASP A 120 5.65 20.21 4.97
CA ASP A 120 4.56 20.38 4.01
C ASP A 120 3.95 19.02 3.61
N SER A 121 2.96 18.57 4.37
CA SER A 121 2.23 17.32 4.12
C SER A 121 1.51 17.32 2.77
N LYS A 122 1.00 18.47 2.32
CA LYS A 122 0.32 18.59 1.04
C LYS A 122 1.28 18.35 -0.13
N LYS A 123 2.48 18.95 -0.05
CA LYS A 123 3.54 18.73 -1.04
C LYS A 123 3.96 17.27 -1.05
N ASN A 124 4.16 16.66 0.11
CA ASN A 124 4.56 15.26 0.22
C ASN A 124 3.46 14.32 -0.30
N GLY A 125 2.21 14.59 0.04
CA GLY A 125 1.06 13.84 -0.49
C GLY A 125 1.00 13.88 -2.01
N ALA A 126 1.18 15.05 -2.62
CA ALA A 126 1.22 15.18 -4.07
C ALA A 126 2.41 14.43 -4.71
N LEU A 127 3.56 14.39 -4.03
CA LEU A 127 4.72 13.61 -4.48
C LEU A 127 4.43 12.09 -4.42
N TYR A 128 3.80 11.60 -3.36
CA TYR A 128 3.38 10.20 -3.25
C TYR A 128 2.39 9.80 -4.36
N GLU A 129 1.40 10.64 -4.63
CA GLU A 129 0.44 10.41 -5.71
C GLU A 129 1.14 10.35 -7.08
N SER A 130 2.01 11.32 -7.36
CA SER A 130 2.75 11.38 -8.62
C SER A 130 3.68 10.19 -8.79
N HIS A 131 4.41 9.81 -7.73
CA HIS A 131 5.27 8.64 -7.73
C HIS A 131 4.49 7.36 -8.06
N PHE A 132 3.39 7.12 -7.35
CA PHE A 132 2.57 5.93 -7.57
C PHE A 132 1.98 5.88 -8.99
N GLN A 133 1.50 7.01 -9.50
CA GLN A 133 1.03 7.10 -10.89
C GLN A 133 2.15 6.78 -11.89
N THR A 134 3.36 7.27 -11.63
CA THR A 134 4.54 6.97 -12.45
C THR A 134 4.89 5.47 -12.43
N LEU A 135 4.84 4.82 -11.26
CA LEU A 135 5.05 3.37 -11.18
C LEU A 135 4.03 2.59 -12.02
N LEU A 136 2.76 2.97 -11.97
CA LEU A 136 1.72 2.35 -12.79
C LEU A 136 1.95 2.62 -14.30
N GLN A 137 2.43 3.81 -14.66
CA GLN A 137 2.77 4.12 -16.06
C GLN A 137 3.94 3.26 -16.55
N VAL A 138 4.98 3.09 -15.76
CA VAL A 138 6.10 2.19 -16.09
C VAL A 138 5.57 0.77 -16.37
N MET A 139 4.68 0.25 -15.53
CA MET A 139 4.09 -1.07 -15.75
C MET A 139 3.26 -1.13 -17.03
N ALA A 140 2.50 -0.07 -17.35
CA ALA A 140 1.71 0.00 -18.57
C ALA A 140 2.59 0.07 -19.85
N ASP A 141 3.72 0.77 -19.80
CA ASP A 141 4.62 0.95 -20.91
C ASP A 141 5.51 -0.27 -21.19
N HIS A 142 5.59 -1.21 -20.24
CA HIS A 142 6.43 -2.41 -20.34
C HIS A 142 5.63 -3.73 -20.23
N PRO A 143 4.65 -3.97 -21.14
CA PRO A 143 3.81 -5.17 -21.06
C PRO A 143 4.62 -6.47 -21.25
N ASP A 144 5.74 -6.44 -21.96
CA ASP A 144 6.60 -7.61 -22.14
C ASP A 144 7.32 -7.99 -20.83
N PHE A 145 7.67 -7.01 -20.01
CA PHE A 145 8.17 -7.27 -18.65
C PHE A 145 7.10 -7.92 -17.79
N LEU A 146 5.87 -7.41 -17.82
CA LEU A 146 4.75 -8.01 -17.08
C LEU A 146 4.53 -9.46 -17.48
N LYS A 147 4.61 -9.79 -18.77
CA LYS A 147 4.48 -11.18 -19.25
C LYS A 147 5.56 -12.11 -18.68
N THR A 148 6.75 -11.61 -18.39
CA THR A 148 7.80 -12.43 -17.77
C THR A 148 7.51 -12.74 -16.30
N LEU A 149 6.69 -11.92 -15.64
CA LEU A 149 6.26 -12.08 -14.25
C LEU A 149 4.94 -12.87 -14.15
N GLU A 150 4.21 -13.01 -15.25
CA GLU A 150 2.94 -13.73 -15.27
C GLU A 150 3.17 -15.22 -15.00
N SER A 151 2.50 -15.74 -13.97
CA SER A 151 2.23 -17.17 -13.86
C SER A 151 1.09 -17.52 -14.82
N TYR A 152 0.96 -18.78 -15.22
CA TYR A 152 -0.02 -19.28 -16.22
C TYR A 152 -1.48 -18.85 -15.99
N GLU A 153 -1.80 -18.27 -14.84
CA GLU A 153 -3.16 -17.94 -14.41
C GLU A 153 -3.41 -16.44 -14.17
N SER A 154 -2.41 -15.56 -14.34
CA SER A 154 -2.57 -14.13 -14.06
C SER A 154 -2.31 -13.26 -15.29
N ASN A 155 -3.27 -12.41 -15.64
CA ASN A 155 -3.08 -11.35 -16.62
C ASN A 155 -2.74 -10.04 -15.88
N LEU A 156 -1.46 -9.83 -15.60
CA LEU A 156 -0.97 -8.66 -14.88
C LEU A 156 -1.24 -7.35 -15.65
N SER A 157 -1.22 -7.39 -16.98
CA SER A 157 -1.50 -6.22 -17.80
C SER A 157 -2.94 -5.71 -17.58
N ASP A 158 -3.93 -6.62 -17.62
CA ASP A 158 -5.33 -6.27 -17.35
C ASP A 158 -5.53 -5.82 -15.89
N TYR A 159 -4.81 -6.45 -14.96
CA TYR A 159 -4.82 -6.07 -13.57
C TYR A 159 -4.36 -4.63 -13.36
N TYR A 160 -3.18 -4.24 -13.87
CA TYR A 160 -2.67 -2.87 -13.75
C TYR A 160 -3.55 -1.85 -14.47
N ALA A 161 -4.13 -2.20 -15.62
CA ALA A 161 -5.11 -1.37 -16.30
C ALA A 161 -6.38 -1.16 -15.47
N ALA A 162 -6.83 -2.18 -14.74
CA ALA A 162 -7.96 -2.06 -13.81
C ALA A 162 -7.62 -1.16 -12.62
N VAL A 163 -6.43 -1.29 -12.05
CA VAL A 163 -5.93 -0.41 -10.98
C VAL A 163 -5.90 1.04 -11.44
N GLN A 164 -5.36 1.33 -12.62
CA GLN A 164 -5.32 2.69 -13.16
C GLN A 164 -6.74 3.28 -13.32
N ARG A 165 -7.70 2.51 -13.84
CA ARG A 165 -9.10 2.95 -13.94
C ARG A 165 -9.69 3.24 -12.57
N PHE A 166 -9.45 2.36 -11.60
CA PHE A 166 -9.95 2.52 -10.25
C PHE A 166 -9.44 3.79 -9.56
N ILE A 167 -8.11 4.03 -9.57
CA ILE A 167 -7.53 5.22 -8.95
C ILE A 167 -7.91 6.51 -9.66
N LYS A 168 -8.11 6.47 -10.98
CA LYS A 168 -8.60 7.63 -11.74
C LYS A 168 -10.02 8.04 -11.32
N ALA A 169 -10.85 7.08 -10.96
CA ALA A 169 -12.23 7.33 -10.51
C ALA A 169 -12.33 7.69 -9.03
N ASN A 170 -11.46 7.12 -8.16
CA ASN A 170 -11.62 7.17 -6.70
C ASN A 170 -10.49 7.95 -5.99
N GLY A 171 -9.46 8.37 -6.72
CA GLY A 171 -8.23 8.93 -6.15
C GLY A 171 -7.32 7.86 -5.57
N ILE A 172 -6.11 8.29 -5.17
CA ILE A 172 -5.12 7.42 -4.55
C ILE A 172 -5.30 7.48 -3.04
N LYS A 173 -5.59 6.33 -2.43
CA LYS A 173 -5.77 6.19 -0.98
C LYS A 173 -5.03 4.97 -0.48
N THR A 174 -4.51 5.06 0.74
CA THR A 174 -3.92 3.92 1.43
C THR A 174 -4.90 3.34 2.46
N TYR A 175 -4.97 2.02 2.53
CA TYR A 175 -5.71 1.30 3.55
C TYR A 175 -4.81 0.73 4.64
N GLY A 176 -3.48 0.83 4.48
CA GLY A 176 -2.54 0.31 5.44
C GLY A 176 -1.09 0.53 5.03
N VAL A 177 -0.21 0.22 5.95
CA VAL A 177 1.25 0.35 5.78
C VAL A 177 1.97 -0.83 6.40
N THR A 178 3.16 -1.15 5.89
CA THR A 178 4.12 -2.02 6.60
C THR A 178 5.16 -1.14 7.25
N VAL A 179 5.41 -1.38 8.52
CA VAL A 179 6.35 -0.61 9.36
C VAL A 179 7.41 -1.50 9.99
N LEU A 180 8.51 -0.89 10.41
CA LEU A 180 9.59 -1.56 11.16
C LEU A 180 9.97 -0.70 12.36
N GLY A 181 9.96 -1.27 13.56
CA GLY A 181 10.38 -0.57 14.76
C GLY A 181 10.23 -1.39 16.02
N SER A 182 10.48 -0.80 17.18
CA SER A 182 10.24 -1.44 18.47
C SER A 182 8.73 -1.63 18.74
N PRO A 183 8.36 -2.56 19.60
CA PRO A 183 6.96 -2.76 19.98
C PRO A 183 6.28 -1.48 20.48
N SER A 184 6.97 -0.67 21.29
CA SER A 184 6.44 0.59 21.82
C SER A 184 6.20 1.65 20.74
N GLU A 185 7.12 1.80 19.77
CA GLU A 185 6.96 2.72 18.65
C GLU A 185 5.77 2.34 17.75
N ILE A 186 5.63 1.04 17.46
CA ILE A 186 4.50 0.55 16.66
C ILE A 186 3.18 0.80 17.38
N LEU A 187 3.09 0.52 18.69
CA LEU A 187 1.87 0.75 19.45
C LEU A 187 1.51 2.25 19.50
N GLN A 188 2.50 3.12 19.68
CA GLN A 188 2.28 4.57 19.64
C GLN A 188 1.79 5.03 18.26
N PHE A 189 2.39 4.53 17.19
CA PHE A 189 1.94 4.83 15.84
C PHE A 189 0.50 4.34 15.61
N CYS A 190 0.14 3.15 16.10
CA CYS A 190 -1.22 2.62 15.97
C CYS A 190 -2.27 3.53 16.64
N GLU A 191 -1.96 4.08 17.83
CA GLU A 191 -2.85 5.02 18.52
C GLU A 191 -2.99 6.33 17.70
N LEU A 192 -1.88 6.86 17.18
CA LEU A 192 -1.86 8.08 16.39
C LEU A 192 -2.62 7.94 15.06
N ALA A 193 -2.47 6.79 14.40
CA ALA A 193 -2.97 6.54 13.05
C ALA A 193 -4.43 6.03 13.01
N GLY A 194 -5.00 5.63 14.13
CA GLY A 194 -6.31 4.95 14.14
C GLY A 194 -6.26 3.60 13.42
N VAL A 195 -5.32 2.74 13.83
CA VAL A 195 -5.14 1.40 13.29
C VAL A 195 -6.23 0.46 13.82
N GLU A 196 -6.83 -0.33 12.94
CA GLU A 196 -7.83 -1.34 13.28
C GLU A 196 -7.24 -2.75 13.40
N GLY A 197 -6.24 -3.06 12.55
CA GLY A 197 -5.62 -4.37 12.50
C GLY A 197 -4.10 -4.30 12.49
N ILE A 198 -3.46 -5.23 13.22
CA ILE A 198 -2.02 -5.39 13.28
C ILE A 198 -1.68 -6.84 12.95
N PHE A 199 -0.82 -7.06 11.96
CA PHE A 199 -0.27 -8.35 11.62
C PHE A 199 1.25 -8.30 11.74
N VAL A 200 1.82 -9.07 12.67
CA VAL A 200 3.27 -9.19 12.84
C VAL A 200 3.81 -10.14 11.77
N GLU A 201 4.67 -9.62 10.89
CA GLU A 201 5.29 -10.39 9.80
C GLU A 201 6.60 -11.04 10.25
N GLU A 202 7.42 -10.29 11.00
CA GLU A 202 8.76 -10.72 11.37
C GLU A 202 9.18 -10.11 12.71
N LEU A 203 10.00 -10.85 13.46
CA LEU A 203 10.66 -10.39 14.67
C LEU A 203 12.17 -10.59 14.51
N THR A 204 12.94 -9.53 14.71
CA THR A 204 14.39 -9.58 14.69
C THR A 204 14.96 -9.01 15.99
N PHE A 205 16.06 -9.56 16.46
CA PHE A 205 16.75 -9.04 17.60
C PHE A 205 17.86 -8.09 17.16
N SER A 206 17.85 -6.86 17.66
CA SER A 206 18.99 -5.97 17.51
C SER A 206 20.20 -6.64 18.16
N ARG A 207 21.23 -6.94 17.37
CA ARG A 207 22.55 -7.28 17.94
C ARG A 207 23.26 -5.94 18.14
N ASP A 208 23.39 -5.55 19.40
CA ASP A 208 24.30 -4.48 19.80
C ASP A 208 25.73 -4.80 19.33
#